data_4bd3eb561954afd59632cda6b89fbc6b
#
_entry.id   4bd3eb561954afd59632cda6b89fbc6b
#
_cell.length_a   1.000
_cell.length_b   1.000
_cell.length_c   1.000
_cell.angle_alpha   90.00
_cell.angle_beta   90.00
_cell.angle_gamma   90.00
#
_symmetry.space_group_name_H-M   'P 1'
#
loop_
_entity.id
_entity.type
_entity.pdbx_description
1 polymer ?
#
loop_
_entity_poly.entity_id
_entity_poly.type
_entity_poly.pdbx_seq_one_letter_code
_entity_poly.pdbx_strand_id
1 'polypeptide(L)'
;EMTDTCLIVSGGPTDRKFAAEFVKNRKYPYVIAVDAGLAVCEELGLVPDLAVGDFDTFGLERMEELKKEEGWATDVHKPEKDETDTDLAVRSALRAGFHTAHVLGATGGRLDHELSNIHLMRAAKDAGLFMEIYDAKNRIFLLTPDDEEYSVFLKDRIYGKYVSFLPLTETVLGITLDGFKYPLHNKDISILEDPSLCVSNEIPGERAKITFRKGILICVESRD
;
A
#
# COMPACT_ATOMS: atom_id res chain seq x y z
N GLU A 1 -9.42 15.02 -7.54
CA GLU A 1 -10.35 14.18 -6.74
C GLU A 1 -9.98 12.73 -6.94
N MET A 2 -9.77 12.00 -5.86
CA MET A 2 -9.42 10.57 -5.90
C MET A 2 -10.70 9.73 -6.02
N THR A 3 -11.39 9.85 -7.15
CA THR A 3 -12.69 9.19 -7.35
C THR A 3 -12.58 7.67 -7.51
N ASP A 4 -11.38 7.15 -7.75
CA ASP A 4 -11.11 5.74 -8.08
C ASP A 4 -10.21 5.03 -7.04
N THR A 5 -9.90 5.73 -5.94
CA THR A 5 -9.00 5.25 -4.90
C THR A 5 -9.75 5.12 -3.57
N CYS A 6 -9.70 3.95 -2.96
CA CYS A 6 -10.18 3.72 -1.59
C CYS A 6 -9.03 3.81 -0.58
N LEU A 7 -9.40 3.98 0.70
CA LEU A 7 -8.48 3.90 1.82
C LEU A 7 -8.71 2.59 2.59
N ILE A 8 -7.65 1.85 2.84
CA ILE A 8 -7.65 0.70 3.75
C ILE A 8 -6.78 1.06 4.95
N VAL A 9 -7.36 1.04 6.13
CA VAL A 9 -6.63 1.26 7.39
C VAL A 9 -6.48 -0.08 8.09
N SER A 10 -5.28 -0.63 8.03
CA SER A 10 -4.93 -1.94 8.59
C SER A 10 -4.57 -1.85 10.08
N GLY A 11 -4.50 -2.99 10.75
CA GLY A 11 -4.36 -3.06 12.20
C GLY A 11 -2.94 -2.96 12.74
N GLY A 12 -1.92 -2.79 11.89
CA GLY A 12 -0.54 -2.62 12.33
C GLY A 12 -0.27 -1.26 12.99
N PRO A 13 0.94 -1.06 13.54
CA PRO A 13 1.34 0.22 14.11
C PRO A 13 1.17 1.36 13.11
N THR A 14 0.61 2.47 13.57
CA THR A 14 0.38 3.64 12.72
C THR A 14 0.80 4.90 13.49
N ASP A 15 1.73 5.66 12.91
CA ASP A 15 2.04 7.00 13.41
C ASP A 15 0.83 7.91 13.21
N ARG A 16 0.20 8.34 14.29
CA ARG A 16 -1.06 9.12 14.27
C ARG A 16 -0.87 10.50 13.67
N LYS A 17 0.28 11.14 13.91
CA LYS A 17 0.58 12.44 13.34
C LYS A 17 0.74 12.36 11.83
N PHE A 18 1.48 11.37 11.36
CA PHE A 18 1.61 11.09 9.93
C PHE A 18 0.26 10.77 9.29
N ALA A 19 -0.51 9.85 9.89
CA ALA A 19 -1.80 9.43 9.35
C ALA A 19 -2.79 10.60 9.25
N ALA A 20 -2.85 11.45 10.28
CA ALA A 20 -3.70 12.65 10.27
C ALA A 20 -3.31 13.60 9.12
N GLU A 21 -2.02 13.88 8.94
CA GLU A 21 -1.56 14.74 7.84
C GLU A 21 -1.79 14.08 6.47
N PHE A 22 -1.60 12.76 6.38
CA PHE A 22 -1.81 12.01 5.15
C PHE A 22 -3.27 12.10 4.65
N VAL A 23 -4.25 11.97 5.53
CA VAL A 23 -5.67 11.99 5.16
C VAL A 23 -6.26 13.40 5.07
N LYS A 24 -5.63 14.39 5.69
CA LYS A 24 -6.15 15.77 5.83
C LYS A 24 -6.62 16.41 4.53
N ASN A 25 -5.87 16.22 3.46
CA ASN A 25 -6.15 16.82 2.15
C ASN A 25 -6.62 15.78 1.11
N ARG A 26 -6.91 14.55 1.56
CA ARG A 26 -7.39 13.46 0.72
C ARG A 26 -8.81 13.11 1.10
N LYS A 27 -9.71 13.17 0.13
CA LYS A 27 -11.09 12.72 0.30
C LYS A 27 -11.24 11.36 -0.36
N TYR A 28 -11.34 10.34 0.45
CA TYR A 28 -11.58 8.99 -0.03
C TYR A 28 -13.08 8.73 -0.14
N PRO A 29 -13.56 8.27 -1.31
CA PRO A 29 -14.97 7.93 -1.50
C PRO A 29 -15.38 6.65 -0.78
N TYR A 30 -14.42 5.84 -0.35
CA TYR A 30 -14.63 4.59 0.39
C TYR A 30 -13.49 4.30 1.34
N VAL A 31 -13.83 3.96 2.57
CA VAL A 31 -12.88 3.67 3.64
C VAL A 31 -13.16 2.30 4.24
N ILE A 32 -12.15 1.45 4.30
CA ILE A 32 -12.22 0.13 4.94
C ILE A 32 -11.29 0.14 6.16
N ALA A 33 -11.83 -0.18 7.33
CA ALA A 33 -11.05 -0.42 8.53
C ALA A 33 -10.87 -1.94 8.76
N VAL A 34 -9.65 -2.38 9.02
CA VAL A 34 -9.31 -3.77 9.26
C VAL A 34 -8.84 -3.92 10.70
N ASP A 35 -9.49 -4.73 11.52
CA ASP A 35 -9.18 -5.00 12.92
C ASP A 35 -8.93 -3.71 13.74
N ALA A 36 -7.74 -3.59 14.34
CA ALA A 36 -7.33 -2.42 15.12
C ALA A 36 -7.27 -1.11 14.30
N GLY A 37 -7.35 -1.17 12.97
CA GLY A 37 -7.49 -0.01 12.10
C GLY A 37 -8.77 0.80 12.36
N LEU A 38 -9.79 0.17 12.96
CA LEU A 38 -11.00 0.86 13.40
C LEU A 38 -10.70 1.97 14.43
N ALA A 39 -9.85 1.68 15.41
CA ALA A 39 -9.43 2.69 16.41
C ALA A 39 -8.66 3.83 15.78
N VAL A 40 -7.85 3.55 14.76
CA VAL A 40 -7.16 4.60 13.98
C VAL A 40 -8.16 5.49 13.24
N CYS A 41 -9.16 4.90 12.60
CA CYS A 41 -10.21 5.66 11.93
C CYS A 41 -10.96 6.57 12.92
N GLU A 42 -11.34 6.05 14.08
CA GLU A 42 -11.99 6.83 15.13
C GLU A 42 -11.15 8.03 15.57
N GLU A 43 -9.88 7.81 15.89
CA GLU A 43 -8.94 8.88 16.29
C GLU A 43 -8.72 9.94 15.20
N LEU A 44 -8.80 9.54 13.93
CA LEU A 44 -8.66 10.45 12.78
C LEU A 44 -9.98 11.14 12.37
N GLY A 45 -11.10 10.81 13.02
CA GLY A 45 -12.42 11.30 12.63
C GLY A 45 -12.88 10.76 11.26
N LEU A 46 -12.39 9.60 10.86
CA LEU A 46 -12.80 8.91 9.63
C LEU A 46 -13.89 7.90 9.97
N VAL A 47 -15.04 8.03 9.30
CA VAL A 47 -16.09 7.02 9.38
C VAL A 47 -15.83 5.97 8.30
N PRO A 48 -15.47 4.71 8.62
CA PRO A 48 -15.33 3.70 7.60
C PRO A 48 -16.70 3.27 7.03
N ASP A 49 -16.73 2.98 5.75
CA ASP A 49 -17.90 2.37 5.09
C ASP A 49 -17.99 0.89 5.46
N LEU A 50 -16.85 0.25 5.64
CA LEU A 50 -16.74 -1.16 6.00
C LEU A 50 -15.71 -1.36 7.09
N ALA A 51 -16.06 -2.12 8.11
CA ALA A 51 -15.15 -2.66 9.12
C ALA A 51 -15.04 -4.18 8.95
N VAL A 52 -13.82 -4.67 8.84
CA VAL A 52 -13.49 -6.09 8.60
C VAL A 52 -12.65 -6.60 9.75
N GLY A 53 -12.99 -7.74 10.28
CA GLY A 53 -12.22 -8.40 11.31
C GLY A 53 -13.02 -9.36 12.17
N ASP A 54 -12.30 -10.13 12.96
CA ASP A 54 -12.90 -10.96 14.03
C ASP A 54 -12.91 -10.15 15.33
N PHE A 55 -13.65 -9.04 15.31
CA PHE A 55 -13.75 -8.14 16.46
C PHE A 55 -14.12 -8.91 17.72
N ASP A 56 -13.32 -8.73 18.77
CA ASP A 56 -13.66 -9.20 20.09
C ASP A 56 -14.92 -8.46 20.64
N THR A 57 -15.41 -8.90 21.78
CA THR A 57 -16.59 -8.30 22.41
C THR A 57 -16.44 -6.79 22.59
N PHE A 58 -15.25 -6.32 23.00
CA PHE A 58 -14.98 -4.89 23.18
C PHE A 58 -15.06 -4.12 21.86
N GLY A 59 -14.50 -4.66 20.78
CA GLY A 59 -14.58 -4.03 19.46
C GLY A 59 -16.01 -3.94 18.93
N LEU A 60 -16.84 -4.96 19.16
CA LEU A 60 -18.27 -4.95 18.80
C LEU A 60 -19.06 -3.94 19.63
N GLU A 61 -18.83 -3.89 20.95
CA GLU A 61 -19.47 -2.92 21.84
C GLU A 61 -19.14 -1.49 21.41
N ARG A 62 -17.87 -1.19 21.14
CA ARG A 62 -17.45 0.12 20.67
C ARG A 62 -18.10 0.51 19.34
N MET A 63 -18.20 -0.42 18.41
CA MET A 63 -18.89 -0.18 17.14
C MET A 63 -20.37 0.18 17.34
N GLU A 64 -21.06 -0.53 18.23
CA GLU A 64 -22.47 -0.22 18.56
C GLU A 64 -22.63 1.14 19.23
N GLU A 65 -21.69 1.58 20.06
CA GLU A 65 -21.66 2.92 20.64
C GLU A 65 -21.48 3.98 19.53
N LEU A 66 -20.49 3.82 18.65
CA LEU A 66 -20.24 4.75 17.55
C LEU A 66 -21.45 4.88 16.60
N LYS A 67 -22.16 3.78 16.33
CA LYS A 67 -23.39 3.81 15.56
C LYS A 67 -24.50 4.60 16.26
N LYS A 68 -24.64 4.45 17.57
CA LYS A 68 -25.69 5.10 18.36
C LYS A 68 -25.39 6.58 18.65
N GLU A 69 -24.17 6.87 19.07
CA GLU A 69 -23.80 8.19 19.57
C GLU A 69 -23.32 9.13 18.48
N GLU A 70 -22.60 8.60 17.49
CA GLU A 70 -21.98 9.38 16.42
C GLU A 70 -22.62 9.17 15.04
N GLY A 71 -23.60 8.25 14.95
CA GLY A 71 -24.35 8.00 13.72
C GLY A 71 -23.54 7.32 12.62
N TRP A 72 -22.56 6.51 12.98
CA TRP A 72 -21.75 5.77 12.01
C TRP A 72 -22.58 4.77 11.23
N ALA A 73 -22.55 4.86 9.91
CA ALA A 73 -23.25 3.94 8.98
C ALA A 73 -22.30 2.88 8.43
N THR A 74 -21.49 2.27 9.32
CA THR A 74 -20.47 1.30 8.95
C THR A 74 -21.04 -0.10 8.88
N ASP A 75 -20.82 -0.78 7.75
CA ASP A 75 -21.05 -2.22 7.64
C ASP A 75 -19.95 -2.99 8.34
N VAL A 76 -20.28 -4.13 8.94
CA VAL A 76 -19.33 -5.01 9.64
C VAL A 76 -19.34 -6.38 9.01
N HIS A 77 -18.17 -6.81 8.52
CA HIS A 77 -18.01 -8.14 7.94
C HIS A 77 -16.94 -8.93 8.70
N LYS A 78 -17.22 -10.20 8.92
CA LYS A 78 -16.25 -11.17 9.44
C LYS A 78 -15.71 -12.01 8.29
N PRO A 79 -14.41 -12.33 8.30
CA PRO A 79 -13.85 -13.24 7.29
C PRO A 79 -14.50 -14.62 7.40
N GLU A 80 -14.64 -15.27 6.27
CA GLU A 80 -15.01 -16.67 6.23
C GLU A 80 -13.81 -17.57 6.63
N LYS A 81 -14.08 -18.84 6.86
CA LYS A 81 -13.03 -19.81 7.18
C LYS A 81 -11.99 -19.83 6.03
N ASP A 82 -10.72 -19.74 6.38
CA ASP A 82 -9.56 -19.70 5.47
C ASP A 82 -9.34 -18.36 4.73
N GLU A 83 -10.09 -17.30 5.05
CA GLU A 83 -9.92 -15.96 4.53
C GLU A 83 -9.23 -15.06 5.57
N THR A 84 -8.23 -14.28 5.17
CA THR A 84 -7.67 -13.25 6.04
C THR A 84 -8.51 -11.96 5.98
N ASP A 85 -8.47 -11.16 7.04
CA ASP A 85 -9.18 -9.89 7.09
C ASP A 85 -8.73 -8.96 5.95
N THR A 86 -7.44 -9.00 5.60
CA THR A 86 -6.88 -8.17 4.53
C THR A 86 -7.32 -8.68 3.15
N ASP A 87 -7.45 -10.00 2.95
CA ASP A 87 -8.02 -10.56 1.71
C ASP A 87 -9.47 -10.10 1.53
N LEU A 88 -10.25 -10.11 2.61
CA LEU A 88 -11.63 -9.64 2.59
C LEU A 88 -11.70 -8.14 2.27
N ALA A 89 -10.79 -7.33 2.83
CA ALA A 89 -10.70 -5.90 2.52
C ALA A 89 -10.41 -5.65 1.03
N VAL A 90 -9.44 -6.38 0.44
CA VAL A 90 -9.11 -6.29 -0.99
C VAL A 90 -10.31 -6.67 -1.86
N ARG A 91 -10.96 -7.79 -1.56
CA ARG A 91 -12.15 -8.21 -2.31
C ARG A 91 -13.31 -7.22 -2.18
N SER A 92 -13.48 -6.64 -1.01
CA SER A 92 -14.52 -5.64 -0.77
C SER A 92 -14.27 -4.35 -1.55
N ALA A 93 -13.02 -3.88 -1.62
CA ALA A 93 -12.63 -2.75 -2.45
C ALA A 93 -12.96 -2.99 -3.93
N LEU A 94 -12.58 -4.16 -4.46
CA LEU A 94 -12.89 -4.55 -5.84
C LEU A 94 -14.40 -4.64 -6.12
N ARG A 95 -15.17 -5.24 -5.21
CA ARG A 95 -16.64 -5.31 -5.33
C ARG A 95 -17.30 -3.94 -5.30
N ALA A 96 -16.72 -2.99 -4.57
CA ALA A 96 -17.16 -1.60 -4.54
C ALA A 96 -16.75 -0.79 -5.78
N GLY A 97 -15.98 -1.41 -6.70
CA GLY A 97 -15.60 -0.82 -7.98
C GLY A 97 -14.30 -0.02 -7.96
N PHE A 98 -13.48 -0.17 -6.90
CA PHE A 98 -12.19 0.50 -6.81
C PHE A 98 -11.08 -0.33 -7.45
N HIS A 99 -10.15 0.35 -8.11
CA HIS A 99 -8.97 -0.25 -8.76
C HIS A 99 -7.65 0.20 -8.15
N THR A 100 -7.70 1.17 -7.25
CA THR A 100 -6.55 1.65 -6.47
C THR A 100 -6.90 1.70 -4.99
N ALA A 101 -5.97 1.29 -4.13
CA ALA A 101 -6.10 1.39 -2.68
C ALA A 101 -4.85 2.02 -2.08
N HIS A 102 -5.03 3.06 -1.26
CA HIS A 102 -4.01 3.51 -0.32
C HIS A 102 -4.17 2.75 0.98
N VAL A 103 -3.08 2.23 1.53
CA VAL A 103 -3.08 1.37 2.71
C VAL A 103 -2.21 1.99 3.79
N LEU A 104 -2.80 2.21 4.98
CA LEU A 104 -2.11 2.60 6.20
C LEU A 104 -2.09 1.44 7.19
N GLY A 105 -1.12 1.43 8.11
CA GLY A 105 -1.05 0.42 9.17
C GLY A 105 -0.60 -0.97 8.70
N ALA A 106 0.08 -1.06 7.56
CA ALA A 106 0.55 -2.33 7.00
C ALA A 106 2.05 -2.60 7.23
N THR A 107 2.75 -1.70 7.90
CA THR A 107 4.19 -1.78 8.19
C THR A 107 4.48 -1.40 9.65
N GLY A 108 5.72 -1.57 10.09
CA GLY A 108 6.21 -1.08 11.39
C GLY A 108 5.91 -1.99 12.59
N GLY A 109 5.45 -3.21 12.36
CA GLY A 109 5.13 -4.16 13.41
C GLY A 109 5.84 -5.51 13.24
N ARG A 110 5.07 -6.57 13.29
CA ARG A 110 5.57 -7.92 13.05
C ARG A 110 6.02 -8.06 11.59
N LEU A 111 7.25 -8.46 11.36
CA LEU A 111 7.83 -8.61 10.03
C LEU A 111 7.09 -9.63 9.15
N ASP A 112 6.59 -10.73 9.75
CA ASP A 112 5.79 -11.72 9.04
C ASP A 112 4.50 -11.12 8.45
N HIS A 113 3.85 -10.20 9.16
CA HIS A 113 2.71 -9.45 8.65
C HIS A 113 3.09 -8.49 7.52
N GLU A 114 4.23 -7.79 7.64
CA GLU A 114 4.71 -6.90 6.57
C GLU A 114 5.02 -7.67 5.28
N LEU A 115 5.72 -8.79 5.38
CA LEU A 115 6.02 -9.65 4.24
C LEU A 115 4.73 -10.24 3.62
N SER A 116 3.78 -10.67 4.45
CA SER A 116 2.48 -11.14 4.00
C SER A 116 1.71 -10.05 3.24
N ASN A 117 1.75 -8.80 3.72
CA ASN A 117 1.13 -7.66 3.03
C ASN A 117 1.76 -7.39 1.65
N ILE A 118 3.09 -7.58 1.51
CA ILE A 118 3.76 -7.47 0.21
C ILE A 118 3.30 -8.58 -0.75
N HIS A 119 3.18 -9.83 -0.27
CA HIS A 119 2.63 -10.92 -1.08
C HIS A 119 1.17 -10.66 -1.47
N LEU A 120 0.38 -10.08 -0.56
CA LEU A 120 -1.01 -9.71 -0.84
C LEU A 120 -1.09 -8.64 -1.94
N MET A 121 -0.16 -7.69 -1.99
CA MET A 121 -0.10 -6.70 -3.09
C MET A 121 -0.02 -7.39 -4.46
N ARG A 122 0.71 -8.52 -4.54
CA ARG A 122 0.79 -9.30 -5.78
C ARG A 122 -0.54 -9.94 -6.15
N ALA A 123 -1.20 -10.56 -5.21
CA ALA A 123 -2.52 -11.16 -5.42
C ALA A 123 -3.59 -10.10 -5.75
N ALA A 124 -3.57 -8.97 -5.04
CA ALA A 124 -4.46 -7.85 -5.30
C ALA A 124 -4.28 -7.29 -6.71
N LYS A 125 -3.03 -7.11 -7.14
CA LYS A 125 -2.69 -6.61 -8.48
C LYS A 125 -3.20 -7.55 -9.58
N ASP A 126 -3.05 -8.85 -9.43
CA ASP A 126 -3.61 -9.85 -10.34
C ASP A 126 -5.15 -9.79 -10.40
N ALA A 127 -5.78 -9.49 -9.27
CA ALA A 127 -7.23 -9.34 -9.18
C ALA A 127 -7.74 -7.97 -9.69
N GLY A 128 -6.85 -7.02 -10.02
CA GLY A 128 -7.19 -5.71 -10.57
C GLY A 128 -7.20 -4.56 -9.57
N LEU A 129 -6.61 -4.75 -8.36
CA LEU A 129 -6.45 -3.69 -7.36
C LEU A 129 -4.97 -3.32 -7.21
N PHE A 130 -4.60 -2.12 -7.61
CA PHE A 130 -3.28 -1.56 -7.36
C PHE A 130 -3.19 -1.02 -5.94
N MET A 131 -2.36 -1.64 -5.11
CA MET A 131 -2.17 -1.22 -3.72
C MET A 131 -0.92 -0.37 -3.58
N GLU A 132 -1.04 0.70 -2.82
CA GLU A 132 0.06 1.56 -2.39
C GLU A 132 0.06 1.61 -0.86
N ILE A 133 1.09 1.03 -0.25
CA ILE A 133 1.26 1.06 1.21
C ILE A 133 2.05 2.31 1.59
N TYR A 134 1.53 3.05 2.56
CA TYR A 134 2.16 4.25 3.09
C TYR A 134 2.40 4.15 4.58
N ASP A 135 3.56 4.60 5.01
CA ASP A 135 3.87 4.93 6.39
C ASP A 135 4.65 6.26 6.45
N ALA A 136 5.10 6.68 7.64
CA ALA A 136 5.80 7.95 7.81
C ALA A 136 7.09 8.07 6.98
N LYS A 137 7.68 6.94 6.59
CA LYS A 137 8.97 6.90 5.88
C LYS A 137 8.89 6.29 4.50
N ASN A 138 7.86 5.52 4.19
CA ASN A 138 7.82 4.68 3.00
C ASN A 138 6.52 4.84 2.21
N ARG A 139 6.65 4.76 0.88
CA ARG A 139 5.60 4.40 -0.05
C ARG A 139 6.04 3.16 -0.80
N ILE A 140 5.22 2.11 -0.77
CA ILE A 140 5.54 0.78 -1.34
C ILE A 140 4.47 0.41 -2.36
N PHE A 141 4.88 0.01 -3.55
CA PHE A 141 4.00 -0.53 -4.59
C PHE A 141 4.74 -1.53 -5.48
N LEU A 142 4.01 -2.32 -6.25
CA LEU A 142 4.58 -3.28 -7.18
C LEU A 142 4.58 -2.74 -8.61
N LEU A 143 5.65 -3.03 -9.35
CA LEU A 143 5.77 -2.74 -10.77
C LEU A 143 5.85 -4.02 -11.58
N THR A 144 5.11 -4.05 -12.68
CA THR A 144 5.26 -4.98 -13.80
C THR A 144 5.68 -4.23 -15.05
N PRO A 145 6.15 -4.89 -16.12
CA PRO A 145 6.54 -4.20 -17.36
C PRO A 145 5.47 -3.31 -17.99
N ASP A 146 4.19 -3.62 -17.72
CA ASP A 146 3.04 -2.92 -18.30
C ASP A 146 2.57 -1.69 -17.50
N ASP A 147 3.18 -1.41 -16.35
CA ASP A 147 2.81 -0.28 -15.47
C ASP A 147 3.48 1.04 -15.92
N GLU A 148 3.20 1.50 -17.12
CA GLU A 148 3.83 2.70 -17.69
C GLU A 148 3.61 3.95 -16.84
N GLU A 149 2.42 4.10 -16.26
CA GLU A 149 2.04 5.24 -15.42
C GLU A 149 2.93 5.35 -14.17
N TYR A 150 3.26 4.21 -13.55
CA TYR A 150 4.05 4.15 -12.32
C TYR A 150 5.56 4.00 -12.56
N SER A 151 5.98 3.93 -13.82
CA SER A 151 7.39 3.75 -14.22
C SER A 151 8.18 5.06 -14.30
N VAL A 152 7.50 6.20 -14.21
CA VAL A 152 8.08 7.54 -14.29
C VAL A 152 8.04 8.21 -12.93
N PHE A 153 9.20 8.70 -12.49
CA PHE A 153 9.40 9.37 -11.21
C PHE A 153 9.74 10.83 -11.44
N LEU A 154 8.96 11.74 -10.86
CA LEU A 154 9.23 13.17 -10.85
C LEU A 154 9.80 13.54 -9.49
N LYS A 155 10.94 14.21 -9.46
CA LYS A 155 11.66 14.53 -8.23
C LYS A 155 10.82 15.29 -7.19
N ASP A 156 9.95 16.16 -7.65
CA ASP A 156 9.04 16.95 -6.81
C ASP A 156 7.81 16.16 -6.30
N ARG A 157 7.60 14.92 -6.77
CA ARG A 157 6.45 14.07 -6.45
C ARG A 157 6.79 12.77 -5.76
N ILE A 158 8.07 12.36 -5.77
CA ILE A 158 8.47 11.15 -5.04
C ILE A 158 8.24 11.33 -3.53
N TYR A 159 7.87 10.24 -2.88
CA TYR A 159 7.50 10.24 -1.46
C TYR A 159 8.68 10.53 -0.52
N GLY A 160 9.90 10.26 -0.93
CA GLY A 160 11.11 10.47 -0.13
C GLY A 160 12.32 10.80 -1.01
N LYS A 161 13.50 10.72 -0.42
CA LYS A 161 14.77 10.97 -1.11
C LYS A 161 15.21 9.79 -1.98
N TYR A 162 14.92 8.58 -1.52
CA TYR A 162 15.41 7.35 -2.12
C TYR A 162 14.33 6.60 -2.87
N VAL A 163 14.72 5.97 -3.97
CA VAL A 163 13.89 5.03 -4.73
C VAL A 163 14.64 3.72 -4.84
N SER A 164 14.01 2.65 -4.37
CA SER A 164 14.59 1.30 -4.40
C SER A 164 13.71 0.36 -5.21
N PHE A 165 14.36 -0.54 -5.93
CA PHE A 165 13.70 -1.61 -6.68
C PHE A 165 14.25 -2.95 -6.23
N LEU A 166 13.40 -3.81 -5.68
CA LEU A 166 13.78 -5.14 -5.23
C LEU A 166 13.00 -6.19 -6.03
N PRO A 167 13.66 -7.25 -6.53
CA PRO A 167 12.95 -8.34 -7.20
C PRO A 167 11.94 -9.00 -6.25
N LEU A 168 10.68 -9.12 -6.68
CA LEU A 168 9.70 -10.00 -6.07
C LEU A 168 9.73 -11.39 -6.70
N THR A 169 9.95 -11.45 -8.00
CA THR A 169 10.23 -12.69 -8.72
C THR A 169 11.72 -13.04 -8.61
N GLU A 170 12.09 -14.31 -8.78
CA GLU A 170 13.49 -14.77 -8.70
C GLU A 170 14.40 -13.96 -9.62
N THR A 171 13.91 -13.64 -10.82
CA THR A 171 14.63 -12.83 -11.81
C THR A 171 13.77 -11.68 -12.32
N VAL A 172 14.43 -10.58 -12.68
CA VAL A 172 13.83 -9.45 -13.41
C VAL A 172 14.74 -9.14 -14.58
N LEU A 173 14.20 -9.16 -15.81
CA LEU A 173 14.99 -9.11 -17.03
C LEU A 173 14.92 -7.74 -17.70
N GLY A 174 16.08 -7.26 -18.15
CA GLY A 174 16.19 -6.09 -19.02
C GLY A 174 15.91 -4.76 -18.33
N ILE A 175 16.34 -4.58 -17.08
CA ILE A 175 16.14 -3.34 -16.34
C ILE A 175 16.98 -2.22 -16.94
N THR A 176 16.33 -1.14 -17.30
CA THR A 176 16.96 0.14 -17.63
C THR A 176 16.49 1.19 -16.63
N LEU A 177 17.44 1.81 -15.95
CA LEU A 177 17.24 2.93 -15.03
C LEU A 177 17.81 4.19 -15.70
N ASP A 178 16.94 5.03 -16.23
CA ASP A 178 17.30 6.28 -16.89
C ASP A 178 16.96 7.49 -16.01
N GLY A 179 17.86 8.45 -15.91
CA GLY A 179 17.72 9.64 -15.06
C GLY A 179 17.95 9.40 -13.56
N PHE A 180 18.32 8.22 -13.16
CA PHE A 180 18.74 7.90 -11.80
C PHE A 180 20.23 8.15 -11.57
N LYS A 181 20.61 8.40 -10.32
CA LYS A 181 22.02 8.60 -9.92
C LYS A 181 22.90 7.40 -10.21
N TYR A 182 22.35 6.20 -10.05
CA TYR A 182 22.97 4.93 -10.36
C TYR A 182 22.21 4.27 -11.52
N PRO A 183 22.55 4.61 -12.78
CA PRO A 183 21.82 4.14 -13.94
C PRO A 183 22.15 2.68 -14.25
N LEU A 184 21.23 2.01 -14.90
CA LEU A 184 21.42 0.69 -15.48
C LEU A 184 20.92 0.68 -16.92
N HIS A 185 21.52 -0.17 -17.75
CA HIS A 185 21.08 -0.35 -19.13
C HIS A 185 20.92 -1.84 -19.43
N ASN A 186 19.68 -2.23 -19.72
CA ASN A 186 19.30 -3.60 -20.11
C ASN A 186 19.91 -4.69 -19.24
N LYS A 187 19.96 -4.49 -17.93
CA LYS A 187 20.56 -5.41 -16.95
C LYS A 187 19.53 -6.43 -16.48
N ASP A 188 19.87 -7.70 -16.58
CA ASP A 188 19.16 -8.78 -15.89
C ASP A 188 19.66 -8.85 -14.46
N ILE A 189 18.74 -8.99 -13.49
CA ILE A 189 19.06 -9.16 -12.07
C ILE A 189 18.34 -10.37 -11.50
N SER A 190 18.92 -10.93 -10.44
CA SER A 190 18.28 -12.01 -9.68
C SER A 190 18.42 -11.80 -8.17
N ILE A 191 17.52 -12.42 -7.40
CA ILE A 191 17.62 -12.44 -5.95
C ILE A 191 18.92 -13.13 -5.49
N LEU A 192 19.41 -14.10 -6.25
CA LEU A 192 20.60 -14.87 -5.89
C LEU A 192 21.92 -14.11 -6.12
N GLU A 193 21.99 -13.32 -7.20
CA GLU A 193 23.25 -12.68 -7.62
C GLU A 193 23.29 -11.19 -7.29
N ASP A 194 22.16 -10.51 -7.40
CA ASP A 194 22.05 -9.05 -7.28
C ASP A 194 20.98 -8.61 -6.25
N PRO A 195 20.93 -9.17 -5.03
CA PRO A 195 19.79 -8.98 -4.12
C PRO A 195 19.52 -7.53 -3.70
N SER A 196 20.52 -6.65 -3.79
CA SER A 196 20.43 -5.25 -3.35
C SER A 196 21.01 -4.24 -4.35
N LEU A 197 21.21 -4.64 -5.60
CA LEU A 197 21.84 -3.78 -6.62
C LEU A 197 21.08 -2.46 -6.85
N CYS A 198 19.76 -2.47 -6.80
CA CYS A 198 18.92 -1.32 -7.07
C CYS A 198 18.33 -0.66 -5.82
N VAL A 199 19.00 -0.81 -4.67
CA VAL A 199 18.56 -0.20 -3.40
C VAL A 199 19.16 1.20 -3.24
N SER A 200 18.37 2.12 -2.69
CA SER A 200 18.76 3.51 -2.37
C SER A 200 19.28 4.32 -3.55
N ASN A 201 18.60 4.22 -4.69
CA ASN A 201 18.85 5.11 -5.81
C ASN A 201 18.25 6.51 -5.54
N GLU A 202 18.70 7.49 -6.27
CA GLU A 202 18.28 8.89 -6.15
C GLU A 202 17.99 9.46 -7.54
N ILE A 203 17.22 10.54 -7.59
CA ILE A 203 16.91 11.28 -8.83
C ILE A 203 17.66 12.60 -8.78
N PRO A 204 18.81 12.74 -9.47
CA PRO A 204 19.61 13.97 -9.47
C PRO A 204 18.93 15.10 -10.24
N GLY A 205 18.27 14.78 -11.35
CA GLY A 205 17.53 15.72 -12.21
C GLY A 205 16.08 15.88 -11.79
N GLU A 206 15.24 16.25 -12.72
CA GLU A 206 13.80 16.47 -12.50
C GLU A 206 12.98 15.19 -12.66
N ARG A 207 13.47 14.25 -13.48
CA ARG A 207 12.73 13.06 -13.89
C ARG A 207 13.64 11.86 -14.02
N ALA A 208 13.13 10.69 -13.64
CA ALA A 208 13.73 9.39 -13.91
C ALA A 208 12.67 8.41 -14.43
N LYS A 209 13.11 7.36 -15.11
CA LYS A 209 12.24 6.31 -15.64
C LYS A 209 12.89 4.94 -15.47
N ILE A 210 12.07 3.95 -15.10
CA ILE A 210 12.43 2.54 -15.14
C ILE A 210 11.66 1.84 -16.26
N THR A 211 12.34 0.94 -16.95
CA THR A 211 11.72 -0.04 -17.87
C THR A 211 12.35 -1.40 -17.65
N PHE A 212 11.60 -2.46 -17.88
CA PHE A 212 12.09 -3.84 -17.85
C PHE A 212 11.15 -4.74 -18.66
N ARG A 213 11.61 -5.93 -19.03
CA ARG A 213 10.89 -6.81 -19.96
C ARG A 213 10.09 -7.91 -19.28
N LYS A 214 10.57 -8.41 -18.13
CA LYS A 214 9.94 -9.55 -17.42
C LYS A 214 10.25 -9.50 -15.95
N GLY A 215 9.33 -9.99 -15.14
CA GLY A 215 9.44 -10.07 -13.70
C GLY A 215 8.57 -9.04 -12.99
N ILE A 216 8.71 -8.99 -11.67
CA ILE A 216 7.99 -8.07 -10.80
C ILE A 216 8.96 -7.45 -9.83
N LEU A 217 8.88 -6.14 -9.69
CA LEU A 217 9.68 -5.35 -8.76
C LEU A 217 8.80 -4.83 -7.62
N ILE A 218 9.34 -4.88 -6.41
CA ILE A 218 8.86 -4.08 -5.28
C ILE A 218 9.53 -2.72 -5.42
N CYS A 219 8.76 -1.66 -5.59
CA CYS A 219 9.24 -0.29 -5.57
C CYS A 219 9.03 0.31 -4.18
N VAL A 220 10.07 0.90 -3.62
CA VAL A 220 10.02 1.60 -2.33
C VAL A 220 10.59 3.00 -2.52
N GLU A 221 9.73 4.00 -2.37
CA GLU A 221 10.17 5.39 -2.20
C GLU A 221 10.30 5.65 -0.70
N SER A 222 11.47 6.11 -0.25
CA SER A 222 11.75 6.20 1.19
C SER A 222 12.55 7.44 1.58
N ARG A 223 12.50 7.76 2.87
CA ARG A 223 13.23 8.85 3.54
C ARG A 223 13.73 8.43 4.89
N ASP A 224 14.77 9.12 5.38
CA ASP A 224 15.36 8.91 6.70
C ASP A 224 14.42 9.32 7.85
#